data_9297535af7f41b50b617572fcad5e8aa
#
_entry.id   9297535af7f41b50b617572fcad5e8aa
#
_cell.length_a   1.000
_cell.length_b   1.000
_cell.length_c   1.000
_cell.angle_alpha   90.00
_cell.angle_beta   90.00
_cell.angle_gamma   90.00
#
_symmetry.space_group_name_H-M   'P 1'
#
loop_
_entity.id
_entity.type
_entity.pdbx_description
1 polymer ?
#
loop_
_entity_poly.entity_id
_entity_poly.type
_entity_poly.pdbx_seq_one_letter_code
_entity_poly.pdbx_strand_id
1 'polypeptide(L)'
;MTDAIIAAGQRIMTGLAGTKIDRGFINAVKQYKIGNYILFSNNIESAAQLKTLCKELKDIAVSETGHIPFISADQEGGRVQRLPKSVIDTPSAREIAQSGNAEGAFLTGKRIGEAMREMGLDAVTLTTVK
;
A
#
# COMPACT_ATOMS: atom_id res chain seq x y z
N MET A 1 21.07 -4.25 19.80
CA MET A 1 19.57 -4.24 19.82
C MET A 1 19.18 -5.54 19.19
N THR A 2 18.39 -6.29 19.90
CA THR A 2 18.22 -7.71 19.63
C THR A 2 17.31 -7.95 18.42
N ASP A 3 17.58 -9.03 17.68
CA ASP A 3 16.76 -9.55 16.58
C ASP A 3 15.26 -9.63 16.94
N ALA A 4 14.94 -9.77 18.24
CA ALA A 4 13.57 -9.79 18.74
C ALA A 4 12.80 -8.46 18.51
N ILE A 5 13.45 -7.29 18.66
CA ILE A 5 12.81 -5.99 18.43
C ILE A 5 12.53 -5.81 16.93
N ILE A 6 13.50 -6.18 16.09
CA ILE A 6 13.33 -6.15 14.64
C ILE A 6 12.20 -7.10 14.25
N ALA A 7 12.22 -8.35 14.73
CA ALA A 7 11.18 -9.32 14.43
C ALA A 7 9.77 -8.88 14.88
N ALA A 8 9.66 -8.20 16.03
CA ALA A 8 8.40 -7.62 16.50
C ALA A 8 7.94 -6.46 15.59
N GLY A 9 8.84 -5.55 15.25
CA GLY A 9 8.57 -4.43 14.36
C GLY A 9 8.12 -4.84 12.96
N GLN A 10 8.65 -5.95 12.44
CA GLN A 10 8.25 -6.51 11.15
C GLN A 10 6.80 -7.06 11.12
N ARG A 11 6.16 -7.22 12.28
CA ARG A 11 4.75 -7.63 12.39
C ARG A 11 3.79 -6.45 12.51
N ILE A 12 4.33 -5.23 12.55
CA ILE A 12 3.53 -4.00 12.65
C ILE A 12 3.41 -3.36 11.28
N MET A 13 2.19 -3.02 10.90
CA MET A 13 1.88 -2.16 9.77
C MET A 13 1.29 -0.86 10.28
N THR A 14 1.85 0.28 9.85
CA THR A 14 1.40 1.61 10.27
C THR A 14 1.11 2.52 9.09
N GLY A 15 0.26 3.52 9.29
CA GLY A 15 -0.02 4.58 8.31
C GLY A 15 0.88 5.80 8.51
N LEU A 16 0.73 6.77 7.59
CA LEU A 16 1.36 8.09 7.64
C LEU A 16 0.32 9.17 7.86
N ALA A 17 0.74 10.30 8.43
CA ALA A 17 -0.14 11.45 8.67
C ALA A 17 -0.52 12.19 7.38
N GLY A 18 0.36 12.22 6.37
CA GLY A 18 0.14 13.01 5.15
C GLY A 18 0.91 12.46 3.94
N THR A 19 1.15 13.33 2.97
CA THR A 19 1.76 12.98 1.68
C THR A 19 3.28 12.92 1.68
N LYS A 20 3.90 13.25 2.82
CA LYS A 20 5.35 13.25 3.01
C LYS A 20 5.72 12.59 4.33
N ILE A 21 6.91 12.02 4.36
CA ILE A 21 7.49 11.42 5.55
C ILE A 21 7.99 12.55 6.48
N ASP A 22 7.52 12.58 7.70
CA ASP A 22 7.93 13.52 8.72
C ASP A 22 8.93 12.92 9.73
N ARG A 23 9.51 13.76 10.58
CA ARG A 23 10.46 13.33 11.61
C ARG A 23 9.85 12.38 12.64
N GLY A 24 8.58 12.57 12.96
CA GLY A 24 7.86 11.71 13.90
C GLY A 24 7.77 10.28 13.39
N PHE A 25 7.42 10.13 12.11
CA PHE A 25 7.38 8.84 11.44
C PHE A 25 8.76 8.17 11.39
N ILE A 26 9.82 8.91 10.98
CA ILE A 26 11.19 8.38 10.95
C ILE A 26 11.62 7.90 12.34
N ASN A 27 11.35 8.68 13.38
CA ASN A 27 11.69 8.31 14.75
C ASN A 27 10.94 7.05 15.20
N ALA A 28 9.67 6.89 14.85
CA ALA A 28 8.89 5.71 15.17
C ALA A 28 9.43 4.46 14.46
N VAL A 29 9.73 4.57 13.16
CA VAL A 29 10.35 3.47 12.40
C VAL A 29 11.68 3.06 13.02
N LYS A 30 12.52 4.04 13.36
CA LYS A 30 13.83 3.81 13.99
C LYS A 30 13.72 3.15 15.37
N GLN A 31 12.81 3.65 16.20
CA GLN A 31 12.64 3.20 17.59
C GLN A 31 12.01 1.82 17.67
N TYR A 32 10.95 1.58 16.92
CA TYR A 32 10.13 0.37 16.99
C TYR A 32 10.41 -0.62 15.87
N LYS A 33 11.35 -0.31 14.96
CA LYS A 33 11.70 -1.14 13.81
C LYS A 33 10.51 -1.57 12.96
N ILE A 34 9.53 -0.64 12.81
CA ILE A 34 8.30 -0.87 12.03
C ILE A 34 8.68 -1.14 10.58
N GLY A 35 8.24 -2.27 10.06
CA GLY A 35 8.68 -2.79 8.77
C GLY A 35 7.62 -2.73 7.66
N ASN A 36 6.37 -2.34 7.95
CA ASN A 36 5.32 -2.35 6.94
C ASN A 36 4.45 -1.10 7.03
N TYR A 37 3.88 -0.68 5.89
CA TYR A 37 3.14 0.58 5.79
C TYR A 37 1.84 0.40 5.02
N ILE A 38 0.80 1.15 5.42
CA ILE A 38 -0.47 1.22 4.71
C ILE A 38 -0.75 2.68 4.32
N LEU A 39 -1.09 2.89 3.06
CA LEU A 39 -1.39 4.21 2.51
C LEU A 39 -2.90 4.37 2.27
N PHE A 40 -3.39 5.55 2.64
CA PHE A 40 -4.77 5.96 2.46
C PHE A 40 -4.86 7.14 1.49
N SER A 41 -6.06 7.59 1.17
CA SER A 41 -6.28 8.69 0.21
C SER A 41 -5.57 10.00 0.60
N ASN A 42 -5.42 10.27 1.90
CA ASN A 42 -4.70 11.45 2.40
C ASN A 42 -3.19 11.39 2.21
N ASN A 43 -2.64 10.24 1.82
CA ASN A 43 -1.22 10.07 1.54
C ASN A 43 -0.89 10.20 0.05
N ILE A 44 -1.89 10.31 -0.83
CA ILE A 44 -1.73 10.18 -2.28
C ILE A 44 -2.30 11.43 -2.99
N GLU A 45 -1.43 12.19 -3.64
CA GLU A 45 -1.78 13.36 -4.44
C GLU A 45 -1.71 13.09 -5.95
N SER A 46 -0.74 12.31 -6.38
CA SER A 46 -0.50 11.97 -7.78
C SER A 46 0.30 10.68 -7.92
N ALA A 47 0.32 10.11 -9.12
CA ALA A 47 1.13 8.93 -9.42
C ALA A 47 2.63 9.18 -9.16
N ALA A 48 3.14 10.35 -9.56
CA ALA A 48 4.55 10.70 -9.38
C ALA A 48 4.91 10.85 -7.90
N GLN A 49 4.05 11.54 -7.12
CA GLN A 49 4.24 11.70 -5.68
C GLN A 49 4.19 10.33 -4.98
N LEU A 50 3.24 9.46 -5.32
CA LEU A 50 3.11 8.12 -4.75
C LEU A 50 4.35 7.26 -5.01
N LYS A 51 4.87 7.24 -6.23
CA LYS A 51 6.11 6.52 -6.57
C LYS A 51 7.29 6.99 -5.72
N THR A 52 7.43 8.30 -5.54
CA THR A 52 8.47 8.89 -4.70
C THR A 52 8.29 8.48 -3.23
N LEU A 53 7.07 8.60 -2.70
CA LEU A 53 6.75 8.21 -1.33
C LEU A 53 7.04 6.73 -1.06
N CYS A 54 6.63 5.83 -1.95
CA CYS A 54 6.90 4.41 -1.82
C CYS A 54 8.41 4.10 -1.82
N LYS A 55 9.16 4.79 -2.69
CA LYS A 55 10.62 4.65 -2.70
C LYS A 55 11.26 5.10 -1.39
N GLU A 56 10.90 6.28 -0.88
CA GLU A 56 11.41 6.82 0.38
C GLU A 56 11.07 5.90 1.57
N LEU A 57 9.86 5.35 1.62
CA LEU A 57 9.45 4.39 2.64
C LEU A 57 10.31 3.12 2.61
N LYS A 58 10.59 2.60 1.42
CA LYS A 58 11.47 1.42 1.24
C LYS A 58 12.90 1.73 1.69
N ASP A 59 13.43 2.88 1.28
CA ASP A 59 14.79 3.30 1.66
C ASP A 59 14.93 3.43 3.19
N ILE A 60 13.98 4.05 3.87
CA ILE A 60 13.97 4.20 5.34
C ILE A 60 13.85 2.82 6.03
N ALA A 61 12.93 1.97 5.60
CA ALA A 61 12.74 0.66 6.20
C ALA A 61 14.03 -0.19 6.09
N VAL A 62 14.62 -0.24 4.92
CA VAL A 62 15.86 -0.99 4.69
C VAL A 62 17.00 -0.42 5.53
N SER A 63 17.15 0.91 5.58
CA SER A 63 18.17 1.58 6.40
C SER A 63 18.04 1.27 7.88
N GLU A 64 16.81 1.29 8.42
CA GLU A 64 16.56 1.20 9.85
C GLU A 64 16.33 -0.23 10.37
N THR A 65 15.91 -1.15 9.49
CA THR A 65 15.54 -2.51 9.89
C THR A 65 16.35 -3.60 9.19
N GLY A 66 16.97 -3.30 8.05
CA GLY A 66 17.62 -4.28 7.19
C GLY A 66 16.64 -5.10 6.33
N HIS A 67 15.35 -4.81 6.38
CA HIS A 67 14.30 -5.56 5.68
C HIS A 67 13.54 -4.69 4.68
N ILE A 68 13.13 -5.30 3.55
CA ILE A 68 12.25 -4.67 2.58
C ILE A 68 10.82 -4.68 3.14
N PRO A 69 10.14 -3.53 3.22
CA PRO A 69 8.79 -3.45 3.76
C PRO A 69 7.76 -3.97 2.77
N PHE A 70 6.58 -4.37 3.29
CA PHE A 70 5.35 -4.36 2.51
C PHE A 70 4.69 -2.99 2.60
N ILE A 71 4.36 -2.40 1.45
CA ILE A 71 3.57 -1.18 1.36
C ILE A 71 2.22 -1.56 0.73
N SER A 72 1.14 -1.31 1.45
CA SER A 72 -0.22 -1.66 1.03
C SER A 72 -1.11 -0.44 0.85
N ALA A 73 -2.19 -0.62 0.11
CA ALA A 73 -3.30 0.32 0.03
C ALA A 73 -4.61 -0.42 -0.25
N ASP A 74 -5.75 0.16 0.16
CA ASP A 74 -7.05 -0.39 -0.19
C ASP A 74 -7.36 -0.08 -1.66
N GLN A 75 -7.46 -1.08 -2.49
CA GLN A 75 -7.78 -0.92 -3.92
C GLN A 75 -8.81 -1.97 -4.33
N GLU A 76 -10.06 -1.76 -3.93
CA GLU A 76 -11.17 -2.71 -4.13
C GLU A 76 -11.93 -2.49 -5.45
N GLY A 77 -11.74 -1.33 -6.09
CA GLY A 77 -12.59 -0.85 -7.16
C GLY A 77 -13.86 -0.13 -6.65
N GLY A 78 -14.61 0.48 -7.54
CA GLY A 78 -15.80 1.24 -7.18
C GLY A 78 -15.49 2.43 -6.26
N ARG A 79 -16.08 2.44 -5.05
CA ARG A 79 -15.89 3.54 -4.09
C ARG A 79 -14.59 3.47 -3.30
N VAL A 80 -13.99 2.30 -3.19
CA VAL A 80 -12.76 2.08 -2.38
C VAL A 80 -11.59 1.94 -3.33
N GLN A 81 -11.05 3.05 -3.74
CA GLN A 81 -9.87 3.16 -4.58
C GLN A 81 -8.96 4.24 -4.02
N ARG A 82 -7.69 3.93 -3.80
CA ARG A 82 -6.68 4.87 -3.28
C ARG A 82 -5.77 5.37 -4.38
N LEU A 83 -5.53 4.55 -5.40
CA LEU A 83 -4.76 4.97 -6.56
C LEU A 83 -5.50 6.08 -7.33
N PRO A 84 -4.76 7.06 -7.89
CA PRO A 84 -5.36 8.08 -8.74
C PRO A 84 -6.14 7.45 -9.90
N LYS A 85 -7.30 7.99 -10.23
CA LYS A 85 -8.11 7.50 -11.36
C LYS A 85 -7.39 7.57 -12.70
N SER A 86 -6.39 8.44 -12.82
CA SER A 86 -5.52 8.50 -14.01
C SER A 86 -4.61 7.27 -14.14
N VAL A 87 -4.38 6.53 -13.04
CA VAL A 87 -3.60 5.28 -13.03
C VAL A 87 -4.52 4.10 -13.29
N ILE A 88 -5.61 4.01 -12.53
CA ILE A 88 -6.59 2.94 -12.67
C ILE A 88 -7.96 3.38 -12.13
N ASP A 89 -9.01 2.98 -12.83
CA ASP A 89 -10.38 3.06 -12.37
C ASP A 89 -11.08 1.75 -12.74
N THR A 90 -11.67 1.07 -11.76
CA THR A 90 -12.28 -0.25 -11.94
C THR A 90 -13.64 -0.33 -11.26
N PRO A 91 -14.57 -1.18 -11.77
CA PRO A 91 -15.78 -1.52 -11.07
C PRO A 91 -15.48 -2.14 -9.70
N SER A 92 -16.44 -2.10 -8.79
CA SER A 92 -16.34 -2.81 -7.51
C SER A 92 -16.38 -4.34 -7.72
N ALA A 93 -15.85 -5.08 -6.75
CA ALA A 93 -15.91 -6.55 -6.76
C ALA A 93 -17.35 -7.07 -6.84
N ARG A 94 -18.31 -6.36 -6.23
CA ARG A 94 -19.74 -6.69 -6.32
C ARG A 94 -20.29 -6.56 -7.75
N GLU A 95 -19.99 -5.45 -8.44
CA GLU A 95 -20.43 -5.24 -9.83
C GLU A 95 -19.83 -6.30 -10.77
N ILE A 96 -18.56 -6.64 -10.56
CA ILE A 96 -17.89 -7.71 -11.32
C ILE A 96 -18.55 -9.05 -11.06
N ALA A 97 -18.83 -9.39 -9.80
CA ALA A 97 -19.50 -10.64 -9.45
C ALA A 97 -20.92 -10.74 -10.02
N GLN A 98 -21.68 -9.63 -10.01
CA GLN A 98 -23.01 -9.56 -10.58
C GLN A 98 -23.02 -9.76 -12.11
N SER A 99 -21.95 -9.40 -12.80
CA SER A 99 -21.81 -9.65 -14.23
C SER A 99 -21.66 -11.13 -14.60
N GLY A 100 -21.31 -11.98 -13.63
CA GLY A 100 -21.05 -13.41 -13.85
C GLY A 100 -19.80 -13.70 -14.73
N ASN A 101 -19.00 -12.68 -15.02
CA ASN A 101 -17.85 -12.78 -15.90
C ASN A 101 -16.57 -13.08 -15.13
N ALA A 102 -16.23 -14.37 -15.01
CA ALA A 102 -15.02 -14.82 -14.34
C ALA A 102 -13.72 -14.32 -14.99
N GLU A 103 -13.69 -14.27 -16.32
CA GLU A 103 -12.54 -13.73 -17.07
C GLU A 103 -12.37 -12.23 -16.81
N GLY A 104 -13.46 -11.48 -16.80
CA GLY A 104 -13.46 -10.06 -16.44
C GLY A 104 -12.97 -9.81 -15.01
N ALA A 105 -13.33 -10.68 -14.07
CA ALA A 105 -12.81 -10.64 -12.70
C ALA A 105 -11.29 -10.84 -12.65
N PHE A 106 -10.79 -11.85 -13.36
CA PHE A 106 -9.35 -12.12 -13.46
C PHE A 106 -8.59 -10.95 -14.08
N LEU A 107 -9.07 -10.43 -15.21
CA LEU A 107 -8.44 -9.31 -15.90
C LEU A 107 -8.43 -8.03 -15.05
N THR A 108 -9.51 -7.78 -14.32
CA THR A 108 -9.57 -6.63 -13.40
C THR A 108 -8.55 -6.78 -12.26
N GLY A 109 -8.48 -7.95 -11.64
CA GLY A 109 -7.48 -8.24 -10.60
C GLY A 109 -6.05 -8.08 -11.11
N LYS A 110 -5.78 -8.59 -12.32
CA LYS A 110 -4.47 -8.44 -12.98
C LYS A 110 -4.12 -6.95 -13.19
N ARG A 111 -5.03 -6.14 -13.72
CA ARG A 111 -4.83 -4.70 -13.92
C ARG A 111 -4.56 -3.96 -12.61
N ILE A 112 -5.30 -4.29 -11.55
CA ILE A 112 -5.06 -3.72 -10.21
C ILE A 112 -3.64 -4.08 -9.74
N GLY A 113 -3.25 -5.34 -9.82
CA GLY A 113 -1.92 -5.79 -9.41
C GLY A 113 -0.78 -5.12 -10.19
N GLU A 114 -0.94 -4.95 -11.51
CA GLU A 114 0.02 -4.25 -12.36
C GLU A 114 0.13 -2.77 -11.99
N ALA A 115 -1.00 -2.08 -11.80
CA ALA A 115 -1.03 -0.68 -11.39
C ALA A 115 -0.41 -0.47 -10.00
N MET A 116 -0.72 -1.33 -9.04
CA MET A 116 -0.12 -1.29 -7.70
C MET A 116 1.41 -1.43 -7.77
N ARG A 117 1.88 -2.44 -8.50
CA ARG A 117 3.33 -2.67 -8.68
C ARG A 117 4.02 -1.47 -9.34
N GLU A 118 3.41 -0.90 -10.37
CA GLU A 118 3.95 0.27 -11.05
C GLU A 118 4.10 1.48 -10.11
N MET A 119 3.19 1.63 -9.14
CA MET A 119 3.25 2.68 -8.13
C MET A 119 4.21 2.37 -6.98
N GLY A 120 4.78 1.17 -6.91
CA GLY A 120 5.70 0.75 -5.85
C GLY A 120 5.03 0.14 -4.63
N LEU A 121 3.73 -0.21 -4.75
CA LEU A 121 2.95 -0.91 -3.73
C LEU A 121 3.11 -2.43 -3.88
N ASP A 122 3.10 -3.14 -2.77
CA ASP A 122 3.41 -4.57 -2.70
C ASP A 122 2.17 -5.42 -2.36
N ALA A 123 1.17 -4.82 -1.72
CA ALA A 123 -0.03 -5.52 -1.29
C ALA A 123 -1.29 -4.67 -1.45
N VAL A 124 -2.40 -5.33 -1.73
CA VAL A 124 -3.74 -4.75 -1.73
C VAL A 124 -4.53 -5.32 -0.56
N THR A 125 -5.20 -4.47 0.20
CA THR A 125 -6.19 -4.91 1.17
C THR A 125 -7.57 -4.88 0.51
N LEU A 126 -8.29 -5.98 0.64
CA LEU A 126 -9.64 -6.14 0.14
C LEU A 126 -10.56 -6.44 1.32
N THR A 127 -11.68 -5.73 1.40
CA THR A 127 -12.72 -6.06 2.36
C THR A 127 -13.55 -7.23 1.84
N THR A 128 -13.83 -8.20 2.68
CA THR A 128 -14.77 -9.26 2.32
C THR A 128 -16.16 -8.68 2.09
N VAL A 129 -16.72 -8.96 0.91
CA VAL A 129 -18.10 -8.60 0.60
C VAL A 129 -19.01 -9.40 1.53
N LYS A 130 -19.70 -8.71 2.45
CA LYS A 130 -20.82 -9.28 3.20
C LYS A 130 -22.08 -9.25 2.35
#